data_3369194e28fc486a34fa03c308efe5e2
#
_entry.id   3369194e28fc486a34fa03c308efe5e2
#
_cell.length_a   1.000
_cell.length_b   1.000
_cell.length_c   1.000
_cell.angle_alpha   90.00
_cell.angle_beta   90.00
_cell.angle_gamma   90.00
#
_symmetry.space_group_name_H-M   'P 1'
#
loop_
_entity.id
_entity.type
_entity.pdbx_description
1 polymer ?
#
loop_
_entity_poly.entity_id
_entity_poly.type
_entity_poly.pdbx_seq_one_letter_code
_entity_poly.pdbx_strand_id
1 'polypeptide(L)'
;MDSIKNQPLTIETDGIQLGHFGIDVPFMHHIGLQSIGLEGNCCRTRLKLTRELVNSRGDIHGGALMSALDFTLSVVARAHDPLNMGAATIDMSTHFYEPAKSNVEIIAACKRRGKSIAFCEGEVRDGHGTVLAVARAVFKLVPRNR
;
A
#
# COMPACT_ATOMS: atom_id res chain seq x y z
N MET A 1 -12.09 -5.56 8.01
CA MET A 1 -11.79 -4.39 7.16
C MET A 1 -12.89 -4.29 6.13
N ASP A 2 -13.49 -3.13 5.99
CA ASP A 2 -14.58 -2.96 5.04
C ASP A 2 -14.11 -3.19 3.62
N SER A 3 -14.99 -3.72 2.78
CA SER A 3 -14.66 -3.92 1.38
C SER A 3 -14.50 -2.56 0.68
N ILE A 4 -13.45 -2.43 -0.09
CA ILE A 4 -13.22 -1.26 -0.90
C ILE A 4 -13.83 -1.52 -2.26
N LYS A 5 -14.61 -0.56 -2.76
CA LYS A 5 -15.15 -0.65 -4.11
C LYS A 5 -14.00 -0.62 -5.10
N ASN A 6 -14.09 -1.45 -6.12
CA ASN A 6 -13.06 -1.57 -7.13
C ASN A 6 -13.11 -0.37 -8.10
N GLN A 7 -12.79 0.80 -7.60
CA GLN A 7 -12.66 1.97 -8.43
C GLN A 7 -11.22 2.47 -8.35
N PRO A 8 -10.49 2.43 -9.45
CA PRO A 8 -9.16 3.00 -9.45
C PRO A 8 -9.26 4.49 -9.19
N LEU A 9 -8.52 4.98 -8.21
CA LEU A 9 -8.40 6.39 -7.91
C LEU A 9 -7.10 6.95 -8.46
N THR A 10 -6.78 6.55 -9.67
CA THR A 10 -5.61 7.04 -10.35
C THR A 10 -5.94 8.39 -10.96
N ILE A 11 -5.14 9.40 -10.67
CA ILE A 11 -5.31 10.72 -11.24
C ILE A 11 -4.57 10.77 -12.55
N GLU A 12 -5.30 11.11 -13.63
CA GLU A 12 -4.70 11.36 -14.91
C GLU A 12 -4.63 12.86 -15.16
N THR A 13 -3.48 13.33 -15.60
CA THR A 13 -3.27 14.72 -15.96
C THR A 13 -2.68 14.75 -17.36
N ASP A 14 -3.38 15.38 -18.30
CA ASP A 14 -2.97 15.49 -19.71
C ASP A 14 -2.69 14.14 -20.36
N GLY A 15 -3.48 13.12 -20.00
CA GLY A 15 -3.29 11.76 -20.49
C GLY A 15 -2.13 11.02 -19.85
N ILE A 16 -1.47 11.63 -18.87
CA ILE A 16 -0.38 11.03 -18.14
C ILE A 16 -0.90 10.57 -16.77
N GLN A 17 -0.70 9.31 -16.50
CA GLN A 17 -1.04 8.77 -15.21
C GLN A 17 0.01 9.20 -14.18
N LEU A 18 -0.42 9.95 -13.16
CA LEU A 18 0.45 10.42 -12.09
C LEU A 18 0.57 9.35 -11.02
N GLY A 19 1.34 8.30 -11.26
CA GLY A 19 1.66 7.34 -10.24
C GLY A 19 0.47 6.75 -9.50
N HIS A 20 0.72 6.25 -8.30
CA HIS A 20 -0.27 5.53 -7.49
C HIS A 20 -1.10 6.54 -6.70
N PHE A 21 -2.41 6.61 -6.99
CA PHE A 21 -3.34 7.52 -6.33
C PHE A 21 -2.94 9.00 -6.46
N GLY A 22 -2.27 9.35 -7.56
CA GLY A 22 -1.72 10.68 -7.77
C GLY A 22 -0.40 10.94 -7.06
N ILE A 23 0.18 9.92 -6.44
CA ILE A 23 1.44 10.02 -5.72
C ILE A 23 2.52 9.34 -6.56
N ASP A 24 3.54 10.09 -6.96
CA ASP A 24 4.59 9.53 -7.78
C ASP A 24 5.74 9.00 -6.90
N VAL A 25 5.85 7.68 -6.82
CA VAL A 25 6.93 7.00 -6.12
C VAL A 25 7.61 6.05 -7.11
N PRO A 26 8.76 6.45 -7.66
CA PRO A 26 9.44 5.62 -8.67
C PRO A 26 9.68 4.18 -8.23
N PHE A 27 9.94 3.95 -6.96
CA PHE A 27 10.17 2.61 -6.44
C PHE A 27 8.93 1.71 -6.59
N MET A 28 7.73 2.28 -6.42
CA MET A 28 6.48 1.52 -6.60
C MET A 28 6.27 1.15 -8.06
N HIS A 29 6.66 2.02 -8.99
CA HIS A 29 6.67 1.70 -10.42
C HIS A 29 7.66 0.57 -10.71
N HIS A 30 8.84 0.63 -10.08
CA HIS A 30 9.88 -0.37 -10.28
C HIS A 30 9.43 -1.77 -9.87
N ILE A 31 8.73 -1.89 -8.75
CA ILE A 31 8.23 -3.20 -8.30
C ILE A 31 6.91 -3.60 -8.97
N GLY A 32 6.34 -2.72 -9.78
CA GLY A 32 5.12 -3.01 -10.52
C GLY A 32 3.85 -2.99 -9.68
N LEU A 33 3.83 -2.22 -8.59
CA LEU A 33 2.62 -2.10 -7.76
C LEU A 33 1.50 -1.46 -8.56
N GLN A 34 0.30 -2.00 -8.43
CA GLN A 34 -0.89 -1.50 -9.11
C GLN A 34 -1.88 -0.91 -8.10
N SER A 35 -2.38 0.27 -8.40
CA SER A 35 -3.44 0.90 -7.60
C SER A 35 -4.78 0.24 -7.95
N ILE A 36 -5.54 -0.13 -6.91
CA ILE A 36 -6.88 -0.69 -7.08
C ILE A 36 -7.93 0.32 -6.65
N GLY A 37 -7.83 0.85 -5.44
CA GLY A 37 -8.80 1.82 -4.96
C GLY A 37 -8.41 2.46 -3.65
N LEU A 38 -8.86 3.69 -3.47
CA LEU A 38 -8.79 4.42 -2.21
C LEU A 38 -10.17 4.98 -1.93
N GLU A 39 -10.80 4.56 -0.85
CA GLU A 39 -12.14 4.99 -0.46
C GLU A 39 -12.16 5.22 1.05
N GLY A 40 -12.41 6.47 1.45
CA GLY A 40 -12.37 6.82 2.86
C GLY A 40 -11.00 6.53 3.46
N ASN A 41 -10.96 5.75 4.52
CA ASN A 41 -9.74 5.36 5.20
C ASN A 41 -9.28 3.95 4.83
N CYS A 42 -9.65 3.46 3.65
CA CYS A 42 -9.26 2.16 3.14
C CYS A 42 -8.58 2.28 1.79
N CYS A 43 -7.49 1.53 1.60
CA CYS A 43 -6.73 1.52 0.35
C CYS A 43 -6.42 0.08 -0.08
N ARG A 44 -6.52 -0.19 -1.37
CA ARG A 44 -6.16 -1.48 -1.95
C ARG A 44 -5.15 -1.29 -3.08
N THR A 45 -4.16 -2.16 -3.08
CA THR A 45 -3.18 -2.27 -4.16
C THR A 45 -2.99 -3.73 -4.51
N ARG A 46 -2.31 -3.97 -5.62
CA ARG A 46 -2.00 -5.33 -6.08
C ARG A 46 -0.54 -5.42 -6.46
N LEU A 47 0.09 -6.52 -6.08
CA LEU A 47 1.46 -6.81 -6.46
C LEU A 47 1.49 -8.14 -7.20
N LYS A 48 2.00 -8.12 -8.44
CA LYS A 48 2.14 -9.33 -9.22
C LYS A 48 3.41 -10.07 -8.83
N LEU A 49 3.33 -11.39 -8.83
CA LEU A 49 4.52 -12.21 -8.69
C LEU A 49 5.29 -12.16 -10.02
N THR A 50 6.45 -11.55 -9.98
CA THR A 50 7.36 -11.48 -11.13
C THR A 50 8.71 -12.07 -10.72
N ARG A 51 9.50 -12.44 -11.71
CA ARG A 51 10.83 -13.00 -11.47
C ARG A 51 11.71 -12.10 -10.59
N GLU A 52 11.60 -10.78 -10.79
CA GLU A 52 12.42 -9.79 -10.09
C GLU A 52 12.03 -9.61 -8.63
N LEU A 53 10.86 -10.11 -8.23
CA LEU A 53 10.35 -9.92 -6.87
C LEU A 53 10.41 -11.17 -6.01
N VAL A 54 10.87 -12.29 -6.55
CA VAL A 54 10.83 -13.55 -5.81
C VAL A 54 12.12 -13.82 -5.05
N ASN A 55 11.98 -14.61 -3.99
CA ASN A 55 13.10 -15.12 -3.20
C ASN A 55 13.65 -16.41 -3.85
N SER A 56 14.58 -17.08 -3.16
CA SER A 56 15.21 -18.29 -3.67
C SER A 56 14.25 -19.47 -3.86
N ARG A 57 13.08 -19.43 -3.24
CA ARG A 57 12.05 -20.46 -3.37
C ARG A 57 11.02 -20.16 -4.46
N GLY A 58 11.09 -18.97 -5.08
CA GLY A 58 10.11 -18.55 -6.08
C GLY A 58 8.87 -17.89 -5.49
N ASP A 59 8.85 -17.61 -4.20
CA ASP A 59 7.76 -16.86 -3.55
C ASP A 59 8.07 -15.37 -3.59
N ILE A 60 7.06 -14.50 -3.52
CA ILE A 60 7.31 -13.06 -3.45
C ILE A 60 8.15 -12.78 -2.21
N HIS A 61 9.27 -12.11 -2.42
CA HIS A 61 10.21 -11.77 -1.35
C HIS A 61 9.52 -10.93 -0.27
N GLY A 62 9.77 -11.26 1.00
CA GLY A 62 9.18 -10.52 2.11
C GLY A 62 9.46 -9.02 2.06
N GLY A 63 10.64 -8.63 1.58
CA GLY A 63 10.97 -7.23 1.38
C GLY A 63 10.10 -6.53 0.35
N ALA A 64 9.71 -7.25 -0.72
CA ALA A 64 8.78 -6.71 -1.71
C ALA A 64 7.38 -6.53 -1.11
N LEU A 65 6.93 -7.51 -0.32
CA LEU A 65 5.64 -7.39 0.39
C LEU A 65 5.65 -6.24 1.38
N MET A 66 6.74 -6.06 2.13
CA MET A 66 6.86 -4.94 3.06
C MET A 66 6.87 -3.59 2.35
N SER A 67 7.51 -3.51 1.18
CA SER A 67 7.53 -2.29 0.39
C SER A 67 6.12 -1.93 -0.08
N ALA A 68 5.37 -2.91 -0.58
CA ALA A 68 3.99 -2.72 -1.00
C ALA A 68 3.08 -2.35 0.17
N LEU A 69 3.26 -3.01 1.32
CA LEU A 69 2.53 -2.70 2.55
C LEU A 69 2.83 -1.28 3.02
N ASP A 70 4.10 -0.91 3.09
CA ASP A 70 4.50 0.42 3.56
C ASP A 70 3.86 1.52 2.72
N PHE A 71 3.90 1.38 1.41
CA PHE A 71 3.28 2.36 0.53
C PHE A 71 1.76 2.42 0.73
N THR A 72 1.09 1.27 0.71
CA THR A 72 -0.38 1.21 0.84
C THR A 72 -0.84 1.77 2.19
N LEU A 73 -0.11 1.45 3.26
CA LEU A 73 -0.37 2.01 4.58
C LEU A 73 -0.12 3.52 4.61
N SER A 74 0.92 4.00 3.92
CA SER A 74 1.21 5.43 3.88
C SER A 74 0.11 6.22 3.14
N VAL A 75 -0.51 5.61 2.14
CA VAL A 75 -1.62 6.23 1.42
C VAL A 75 -2.82 6.42 2.34
N VAL A 76 -3.21 5.39 3.11
CA VAL A 76 -4.35 5.55 4.03
C VAL A 76 -4.02 6.46 5.20
N ALA A 77 -2.75 6.55 5.61
CA ALA A 77 -2.35 7.47 6.67
C ALA A 77 -2.71 8.92 6.31
N ARG A 78 -2.58 9.26 5.03
CA ARG A 78 -2.86 10.62 4.52
C ARG A 78 -4.08 10.67 3.61
N ALA A 79 -5.02 9.73 3.78
CA ALA A 79 -6.20 9.63 2.90
C ALA A 79 -7.11 10.86 2.96
N HIS A 80 -7.05 11.63 4.04
CA HIS A 80 -7.82 12.87 4.19
C HIS A 80 -7.35 13.98 3.25
N ASP A 81 -6.10 13.92 2.79
CA ASP A 81 -5.53 14.91 1.86
C ASP A 81 -4.29 14.32 1.17
N PRO A 82 -4.49 13.32 0.29
CA PRO A 82 -3.37 12.51 -0.19
C PRO A 82 -2.36 13.25 -1.05
N LEU A 83 -2.75 14.36 -1.67
CA LEU A 83 -1.85 15.09 -2.55
C LEU A 83 -1.08 16.19 -1.84
N ASN A 84 -1.60 16.74 -0.75
CA ASN A 84 -0.96 17.84 -0.01
C ASN A 84 -0.26 17.37 1.25
N MET A 85 -0.57 16.16 1.73
CA MET A 85 0.08 15.58 2.89
C MET A 85 1.05 14.48 2.45
N GLY A 86 2.17 14.40 3.12
CA GLY A 86 3.08 13.27 3.06
C GLY A 86 2.96 12.44 4.32
N ALA A 87 3.43 11.20 4.25
CA ALA A 87 3.48 10.32 5.40
C ALA A 87 4.88 9.72 5.49
N ALA A 88 5.55 9.96 6.61
CA ALA A 88 6.87 9.40 6.89
C ALA A 88 6.72 8.24 7.87
N THR A 89 7.21 7.08 7.51
CA THR A 89 7.11 5.88 8.34
C THR A 89 7.94 6.05 9.59
N ILE A 90 7.31 5.96 10.77
CA ILE A 90 8.00 5.97 12.05
C ILE A 90 8.33 4.54 12.45
N ASP A 91 7.37 3.66 12.33
CA ASP A 91 7.52 2.27 12.76
C ASP A 91 6.59 1.40 11.92
N MET A 92 7.06 0.21 11.59
CA MET A 92 6.25 -0.78 10.89
C MET A 92 6.62 -2.17 11.37
N SER A 93 5.62 -2.92 11.82
CA SER A 93 5.77 -4.30 12.26
C SER A 93 4.99 -5.20 11.33
N THR A 94 5.63 -6.24 10.81
CA THR A 94 5.03 -7.16 9.86
C THR A 94 5.20 -8.59 10.33
N HIS A 95 4.12 -9.38 10.26
CA HIS A 95 4.16 -10.81 10.51
C HIS A 95 3.77 -11.55 9.24
N PHE A 96 4.60 -12.48 8.83
CA PHE A 96 4.38 -13.29 7.63
C PHE A 96 3.84 -14.66 8.08
N TYR A 97 2.61 -14.96 7.68
CA TYR A 97 1.95 -16.22 8.06
C TYR A 97 2.20 -17.33 7.06
N GLU A 98 2.11 -17.00 5.77
CA GLU A 98 2.18 -17.95 4.67
C GLU A 98 3.00 -17.37 3.52
N PRO A 99 3.71 -18.21 2.73
CA PRO A 99 4.42 -17.71 1.56
C PRO A 99 3.46 -17.21 0.48
N ALA A 100 3.88 -16.15 -0.21
CA ALA A 100 3.12 -15.57 -1.31
C ALA A 100 3.55 -16.24 -2.62
N LYS A 101 2.76 -17.21 -3.08
CA LYS A 101 3.08 -18.04 -4.25
C LYS A 101 2.37 -17.59 -5.52
N SER A 102 1.68 -16.47 -5.47
CA SER A 102 0.90 -15.94 -6.59
C SER A 102 0.79 -14.43 -6.44
N ASN A 103 0.08 -13.79 -7.36
CA ASN A 103 -0.26 -12.37 -7.22
C ASN A 103 -1.03 -12.15 -5.92
N VAL A 104 -0.82 -10.99 -5.29
CA VAL A 104 -1.43 -10.67 -4.01
C VAL A 104 -2.10 -9.31 -4.05
N GLU A 105 -3.09 -9.13 -3.18
CA GLU A 105 -3.67 -7.83 -2.88
C GLU A 105 -3.24 -7.38 -1.51
N ILE A 106 -3.01 -6.09 -1.39
CA ILE A 106 -2.71 -5.43 -0.13
C ILE A 106 -3.91 -4.56 0.22
N ILE A 107 -4.43 -4.72 1.43
CA ILE A 107 -5.58 -3.98 1.93
C ILE A 107 -5.16 -3.27 3.20
N ALA A 108 -5.31 -1.95 3.22
CA ALA A 108 -4.86 -1.14 4.34
C ALA A 108 -5.98 -0.22 4.83
N ALA A 109 -5.98 0.05 6.14
CA ALA A 109 -6.93 0.96 6.75
C ALA A 109 -6.21 1.87 7.76
N CYS A 110 -6.63 3.14 7.79
CA CYS A 110 -6.22 4.05 8.84
C CYS A 110 -7.17 3.86 10.03
N LYS A 111 -6.63 3.42 11.14
CA LYS A 111 -7.42 3.11 12.34
C LYS A 111 -7.61 4.35 13.20
N ARG A 112 -6.61 5.21 13.23
CA ARG A 112 -6.68 6.45 13.99
C ARG A 112 -5.73 7.48 13.37
N ARG A 113 -6.25 8.65 13.12
CA ARG A 113 -5.46 9.77 12.59
C ARG A 113 -5.57 10.95 13.55
N GLY A 114 -4.42 11.38 14.07
CA GLY A 114 -4.31 12.62 14.79
C GLY A 114 -3.87 13.75 13.87
N LYS A 115 -3.49 14.86 14.45
CA LYS A 115 -3.02 16.03 13.69
C LYS A 115 -1.70 15.72 12.98
N SER A 116 -0.79 14.98 13.61
CA SER A 116 0.54 14.72 13.06
C SER A 116 0.93 13.25 13.04
N ILE A 117 0.13 12.37 13.65
CA ILE A 117 0.44 10.93 13.74
C ILE A 117 -0.77 10.14 13.28
N ALA A 118 -0.52 9.10 12.48
CA ALA A 118 -1.56 8.18 12.03
C ALA A 118 -1.16 6.74 12.34
N PHE A 119 -2.14 5.95 12.80
CA PHE A 119 -1.99 4.53 13.12
C PHE A 119 -2.76 3.73 12.09
N CYS A 120 -2.07 2.86 11.37
CA CYS A 120 -2.64 2.11 10.26
C CYS A 120 -2.39 0.61 10.41
N GLU A 121 -3.28 -0.19 9.82
CA GLU A 121 -3.16 -1.64 9.77
C GLU A 121 -3.43 -2.10 8.36
N GLY A 122 -2.75 -3.17 7.96
CA GLY A 122 -2.91 -3.73 6.63
C GLY A 122 -2.65 -5.21 6.62
N GLU A 123 -3.06 -5.84 5.51
CA GLU A 123 -2.83 -7.25 5.30
C GLU A 123 -2.59 -7.53 3.83
N VAL A 124 -1.91 -8.65 3.58
CA VAL A 124 -1.67 -9.19 2.25
C VAL A 124 -2.52 -10.44 2.10
N ARG A 125 -3.28 -10.52 1.00
CA ARG A 125 -4.14 -11.66 0.70
C ARG A 125 -3.80 -12.23 -0.67
N ASP A 126 -3.94 -13.55 -0.80
CA ASP A 126 -3.85 -14.20 -2.12
C ASP A 126 -5.21 -14.14 -2.85
N GLY A 127 -5.28 -14.74 -4.05
CA GLY A 127 -6.49 -14.75 -4.85
C GLY A 127 -7.65 -15.54 -4.26
N HIS A 128 -7.41 -16.35 -3.23
CA HIS A 128 -8.43 -17.11 -2.52
C HIS A 128 -8.91 -16.39 -1.27
N GLY A 129 -8.36 -15.21 -0.98
CA GLY A 129 -8.70 -14.46 0.23
C GLY A 129 -7.95 -14.89 1.47
N THR A 130 -6.97 -15.79 1.33
CA THR A 130 -6.14 -16.20 2.46
C THR A 130 -5.22 -15.06 2.88
N VAL A 131 -5.19 -14.74 4.16
CA VAL A 131 -4.29 -13.73 4.71
C VAL A 131 -2.89 -14.32 4.82
N LEU A 132 -1.95 -13.76 4.09
CA LEU A 132 -0.57 -14.23 4.03
C LEU A 132 0.35 -13.47 4.96
N ALA A 133 0.04 -12.21 5.23
CA ALA A 133 0.83 -11.35 6.10
C ALA A 133 -0.05 -10.24 6.66
N VAL A 134 0.34 -9.73 7.82
CA VAL A 134 -0.32 -8.58 8.46
C VAL A 134 0.74 -7.58 8.89
N ALA A 135 0.36 -6.30 8.91
CA ALA A 135 1.25 -5.24 9.33
C ALA A 135 0.51 -4.18 10.12
N ARG A 136 1.25 -3.54 11.03
CA ARG A 136 0.83 -2.32 11.72
C ARG A 136 1.91 -1.29 11.51
N ALA A 137 1.50 -0.05 11.30
CA ALA A 137 2.46 1.01 11.07
C ALA A 137 2.00 2.31 11.70
N VAL A 138 2.98 3.13 12.06
CA VAL A 138 2.78 4.47 12.57
C VAL A 138 3.49 5.43 11.63
N PHE A 139 2.79 6.47 11.23
CA PHE A 139 3.30 7.47 10.29
C PHE A 139 3.25 8.86 10.91
N LYS A 140 4.27 9.64 10.60
CA LYS A 140 4.22 11.07 10.83
C LYS A 140 3.62 11.73 9.59
N LEU A 141 2.61 12.57 9.80
CA LEU A 141 1.98 13.33 8.72
C LEU A 141 2.70 14.66 8.59
N VAL A 142 3.14 14.97 7.38
CA VAL A 142 3.88 16.19 7.10
C VAL A 142 3.26 16.88 5.88
N PRO A 143 3.10 18.22 5.90
CA PRO A 143 2.67 18.93 4.70
C PRO A 143 3.70 18.77 3.60
N ARG A 144 3.22 18.58 2.38
CA ARG A 144 4.10 18.54 1.21
C ARG A 144 4.22 19.91 0.61
N ASN A 145 5.45 20.32 0.32
CA ASN A 145 5.70 21.51 -0.46
C ASN A 145 5.63 21.13 -1.95
N ARG A 146 4.85 21.86 -2.69
CA ARG A 146 4.67 21.67 -4.12
C ARG A 146 5.29 22.79 -4.91
#